data_f68fa2e52ae5cdcdfdc9cc2aedc84279
#
_entry.id   f68fa2e52ae5cdcdfdc9cc2aedc84279
#
_cell.length_a   1.000
_cell.length_b   1.000
_cell.length_c   1.000
_cell.angle_alpha   90.00
_cell.angle_beta   90.00
_cell.angle_gamma   90.00
#
_symmetry.space_group_name_H-M   'P 1'
#
loop_
_entity.id
_entity.type
_entity.pdbx_description
1 polymer ?
#
loop_
_entity_poly.entity_id
_entity_poly.type
_entity_poly.pdbx_seq_one_letter_code
_entity_poly.pdbx_strand_id
1 'polypeptide(L)'
;MSAAETSAFMDRADKFLAVANTLASDLPFSQISASMMFATARFNAFVAQAKGLEPGEVDEVTVAYFCGEYEKMLRENLAQILSSKKVPKL
;
A
#
# COMPACT_ATOMS: atom_id res chain seq x y z
N MET A 1 -1.13 8.29 15.98
CA MET A 1 0.34 8.24 15.89
C MET A 1 0.93 9.59 16.28
N SER A 2 2.10 9.58 16.90
CA SER A 2 2.85 10.80 17.15
C SER A 2 3.42 11.36 15.85
N ALA A 3 3.93 12.60 15.88
CA ALA A 3 4.57 13.19 14.71
C ALA A 3 5.78 12.38 14.26
N ALA A 4 6.56 11.86 15.21
CA ALA A 4 7.72 11.02 14.90
C ALA A 4 7.32 9.69 14.26
N GLU A 5 6.25 9.07 14.76
CA GLU A 5 5.74 7.82 14.19
C GLU A 5 5.18 8.03 12.78
N THR A 6 4.49 9.14 12.54
CA THR A 6 3.98 9.50 11.22
C THR A 6 5.11 9.72 10.23
N SER A 7 6.16 10.43 10.66
CA SER A 7 7.33 10.66 9.81
C SER A 7 8.02 9.35 9.44
N ALA A 8 8.21 8.45 10.41
CA ALA A 8 8.82 7.15 10.15
C ALA A 8 7.97 6.29 9.22
N PHE A 9 6.64 6.35 9.38
CA PHE A 9 5.70 5.65 8.49
C PHE A 9 5.85 6.15 7.06
N MET A 10 5.88 7.46 6.86
CA MET A 10 6.03 8.05 5.53
C MET A 10 7.38 7.72 4.91
N ASP A 11 8.45 7.71 5.71
CA ASP A 11 9.78 7.35 5.22
C ASP A 11 9.81 5.90 4.71
N ARG A 12 9.13 4.98 5.42
CA ARG A 12 9.04 3.60 4.95
C ARG A 12 8.22 3.50 3.66
N ALA A 13 7.12 4.23 3.56
CA ALA A 13 6.31 4.26 2.34
C ALA A 13 7.14 4.77 1.16
N ASP A 14 7.96 5.80 1.37
CA ASP A 14 8.81 6.36 0.33
C ASP A 14 9.82 5.35 -0.21
N LYS A 15 10.30 4.43 0.63
CA LYS A 15 11.21 3.37 0.18
C LYS A 15 10.53 2.43 -0.79
N PHE A 16 9.27 2.07 -0.55
CA PHE A 16 8.51 1.24 -1.49
C PHE A 16 8.24 2.00 -2.79
N LEU A 17 7.91 3.29 -2.69
CA LEU A 17 7.69 4.12 -3.88
C LEU A 17 8.97 4.26 -4.69
N ALA A 18 10.13 4.34 -4.07
CA ALA A 18 11.41 4.41 -4.78
C ALA A 18 11.65 3.16 -5.63
N VAL A 19 11.32 1.97 -5.10
CA VAL A 19 11.41 0.73 -5.87
C VAL A 19 10.44 0.76 -7.03
N ALA A 20 9.20 1.19 -6.80
CA ALA A 20 8.18 1.29 -7.85
C ALA A 20 8.63 2.24 -8.97
N ASN A 21 9.21 3.39 -8.61
CA ASN A 21 9.72 4.35 -9.60
C ASN A 21 10.84 3.76 -10.45
N THR A 22 11.72 2.97 -9.83
CA THR A 22 12.80 2.30 -10.55
C THR A 22 12.23 1.30 -11.57
N LEU A 23 11.26 0.49 -11.17
CA LEU A 23 10.63 -0.48 -12.06
C LEU A 23 9.82 0.22 -13.16
N ALA A 24 9.20 1.34 -12.86
CA ALA A 24 8.37 2.09 -13.81
C ALA A 24 9.18 2.79 -14.91
N SER A 25 10.51 2.82 -14.82
CA SER A 25 11.33 3.39 -15.88
C SER A 25 11.21 2.62 -17.19
N ASP A 26 10.92 1.32 -17.12
CA ASP A 26 10.89 0.43 -18.29
C ASP A 26 9.51 -0.19 -18.55
N LEU A 27 8.56 -0.01 -17.63
CA LEU A 27 7.27 -0.68 -17.68
C LEU A 27 6.12 0.31 -17.49
N PRO A 28 4.93 0.01 -18.04
CA PRO A 28 3.77 0.86 -17.79
C PRO A 28 3.40 0.92 -16.31
N PHE A 29 2.96 2.09 -15.85
CA PHE A 29 2.56 2.29 -14.47
C PHE A 29 1.48 1.30 -14.00
N SER A 30 0.57 0.91 -14.90
CA SER A 30 -0.50 -0.04 -14.55
C SER A 30 0.04 -1.40 -14.16
N GLN A 31 1.13 -1.86 -14.79
CA GLN A 31 1.76 -3.13 -14.44
C GLN A 31 2.45 -3.05 -13.09
N ILE A 32 3.11 -1.94 -12.80
CA ILE A 32 3.74 -1.73 -11.49
C ILE A 32 2.69 -1.65 -10.40
N SER A 33 1.60 -0.91 -10.64
CA SER A 33 0.49 -0.80 -9.70
C SER A 33 -0.10 -2.17 -9.35
N ALA A 34 -0.34 -3.01 -10.35
CA ALA A 34 -0.88 -4.35 -10.13
C ALA A 34 0.08 -5.22 -9.32
N SER A 35 1.38 -5.16 -9.62
CA SER A 35 2.40 -5.91 -8.89
C SER A 35 2.50 -5.46 -7.44
N MET A 36 2.40 -4.15 -7.19
CA MET A 36 2.42 -3.62 -5.83
C MET A 36 1.21 -4.08 -5.03
N MET A 37 0.02 -4.07 -5.65
CA MET A 37 -1.18 -4.55 -4.97
C MET A 37 -1.08 -6.02 -4.61
N PHE A 38 -0.56 -6.84 -5.52
CA PHE A 38 -0.36 -8.26 -5.24
C PHE A 38 0.65 -8.47 -4.11
N ALA A 39 1.78 -7.78 -4.17
CA ALA A 39 2.82 -7.89 -3.15
C ALA A 39 2.30 -7.46 -1.78
N THR A 40 1.54 -6.38 -1.74
CA THR A 40 0.92 -5.88 -0.51
C THR A 40 -0.04 -6.92 0.07
N ALA A 41 -0.91 -7.49 -0.77
CA ALA A 41 -1.86 -8.51 -0.34
C ALA A 41 -1.15 -9.74 0.21
N ARG A 42 -0.08 -10.16 -0.45
CA ARG A 42 0.71 -11.32 -0.01
C ARG A 42 1.39 -11.05 1.32
N PHE A 43 1.98 -9.88 1.48
CA PHE A 43 2.61 -9.52 2.75
C PHE A 43 1.57 -9.45 3.88
N ASN A 44 0.41 -8.86 3.62
CA ASN A 44 -0.66 -8.77 4.61
C ASN A 44 -1.22 -10.13 4.98
N ALA A 45 -1.25 -11.08 4.05
CA ALA A 45 -1.64 -12.45 4.36
C ALA A 45 -0.65 -13.09 5.34
N PHE A 46 0.66 -12.86 5.16
CA PHE A 46 1.66 -13.33 6.11
C PHE A 46 1.49 -12.69 7.49
N VAL A 47 1.17 -11.40 7.54
CA VAL A 47 0.90 -10.71 8.81
C VAL A 47 -0.30 -11.34 9.53
N ALA A 48 -1.38 -11.62 8.80
CA ALA A 48 -2.57 -12.25 9.37
C ALA A 48 -2.26 -13.65 9.89
N GLN A 49 -1.49 -14.44 9.14
CA GLN A 49 -1.07 -15.77 9.57
C GLN A 49 -0.22 -15.71 10.84
N ALA A 50 0.70 -14.75 10.91
CA ALA A 50 1.54 -14.55 12.09
C ALA A 50 0.71 -14.17 13.33
N LYS A 51 -0.48 -13.60 13.13
CA LYS A 51 -1.40 -13.22 14.20
C LYS A 51 -2.43 -14.32 14.52
N GLY A 52 -2.31 -15.49 13.93
CA GLY A 52 -3.07 -16.66 14.35
C GLY A 52 -4.05 -17.24 13.33
N LEU A 53 -4.15 -16.71 12.12
CA LEU A 53 -4.97 -17.35 11.10
C LEU A 53 -4.29 -18.63 10.61
N GLU A 54 -5.10 -19.66 10.40
CA GLU A 54 -4.59 -20.92 9.88
C GLU A 54 -4.23 -20.81 8.40
N PRO A 55 -3.23 -21.56 7.91
CA PRO A 55 -2.91 -21.56 6.49
C PRO A 55 -4.12 -21.96 5.64
N GLY A 56 -4.40 -21.15 4.61
CA GLY A 56 -5.53 -21.36 3.72
C GLY A 56 -6.86 -20.81 4.22
N GLU A 57 -6.90 -20.30 5.43
CA GLU A 57 -8.12 -19.69 5.99
C GLU A 57 -8.36 -18.33 5.33
N VAL A 58 -9.59 -18.11 4.85
CA VAL A 58 -10.01 -16.81 4.34
C VAL A 58 -10.97 -16.21 5.37
N ASP A 59 -10.45 -15.29 6.18
CA ASP A 59 -11.22 -14.64 7.22
C ASP A 59 -11.80 -13.33 6.70
N GLU A 60 -13.14 -13.26 6.62
CA GLU A 60 -13.82 -12.10 6.05
C GLU A 60 -13.60 -10.82 6.87
N VAL A 61 -13.43 -10.94 8.17
CA VAL A 61 -13.14 -9.78 9.05
C VAL A 61 -11.76 -9.21 8.69
N THR A 62 -10.79 -10.08 8.48
CA THR A 62 -9.44 -9.66 8.08
C THR A 62 -9.45 -9.01 6.71
N VAL A 63 -10.18 -9.60 5.75
CA VAL A 63 -10.32 -9.03 4.39
C VAL A 63 -10.94 -7.63 4.49
N ALA A 64 -12.03 -7.48 5.22
CA ALA A 64 -12.70 -6.20 5.37
C ALA A 64 -11.78 -5.15 6.02
N TYR A 65 -10.99 -5.56 7.00
CA TYR A 65 -10.05 -4.65 7.67
C TYR A 65 -9.03 -4.07 6.68
N PHE A 66 -8.34 -4.93 5.95
CA PHE A 66 -7.30 -4.47 5.02
C PHE A 66 -7.89 -3.66 3.86
N CYS A 67 -9.03 -4.10 3.32
CA CYS A 67 -9.69 -3.36 2.24
C CYS A 67 -10.15 -1.99 2.72
N GLY A 68 -10.67 -1.88 3.93
CA GLY A 68 -11.09 -0.61 4.51
C GLY A 68 -9.93 0.33 4.75
N GLU A 69 -8.81 -0.18 5.26
CA GLU A 69 -7.60 0.63 5.46
C GLU A 69 -7.04 1.12 4.12
N TYR A 70 -7.01 0.27 3.11
CA TYR A 70 -6.57 0.67 1.78
C TYR A 70 -7.48 1.74 1.20
N GLU A 71 -8.79 1.59 1.34
CA GLU A 71 -9.75 2.58 0.84
C GLU A 71 -9.49 3.95 1.44
N LYS A 72 -9.28 4.02 2.76
CA LYS A 72 -8.97 5.30 3.41
C LYS A 72 -7.71 5.93 2.85
N MET A 73 -6.65 5.15 2.72
CA MET A 73 -5.36 5.64 2.22
C MET A 73 -5.47 6.10 0.77
N LEU A 74 -6.20 5.36 -0.07
CA LEU A 74 -6.39 5.73 -1.46
C LEU A 74 -7.18 7.04 -1.58
N ARG A 75 -8.26 7.18 -0.80
CA ARG A 75 -9.07 8.42 -0.82
C ARG A 75 -8.25 9.62 -0.38
N GLU A 76 -7.44 9.49 0.68
CA GLU A 76 -6.58 10.57 1.15
C GLU A 76 -5.55 10.98 0.10
N ASN A 77 -4.92 10.00 -0.54
CA ASN A 77 -3.90 10.28 -1.56
C ASN A 77 -4.50 10.89 -2.81
N LEU A 78 -5.66 10.42 -3.25
CA LEU A 78 -6.33 11.00 -4.41
C LEU A 78 -6.71 12.46 -4.13
N ALA A 79 -7.24 12.76 -2.95
CA ALA A 79 -7.59 14.12 -2.58
C ALA A 79 -6.36 15.02 -2.58
N GLN A 80 -5.25 14.55 -2.03
CA GLN A 80 -4.02 15.32 -1.95
C GLN A 80 -3.42 15.58 -3.34
N ILE A 81 -3.34 14.55 -4.17
CA ILE A 81 -2.76 14.64 -5.51
C ILE A 81 -3.59 15.55 -6.40
N LEU A 82 -4.91 15.35 -6.41
CA LEU A 82 -5.80 16.14 -7.25
C LEU A 82 -5.84 17.61 -6.81
N SER A 83 -5.76 17.88 -5.51
CA SER A 83 -5.77 19.26 -5.00
C SER A 83 -4.46 20.00 -5.29
N SER A 84 -3.35 19.28 -5.37
CA SER A 84 -2.04 19.91 -5.67
C SER A 84 -1.83 20.21 -7.14
N LYS A 85 -2.68 19.68 -8.02
CA LYS A 85 -2.59 19.80 -9.49
C LYS A 85 -1.25 19.32 -10.04
N LYS A 86 -0.55 18.47 -9.31
CA LYS A 86 0.67 17.80 -9.76
C LYS A 86 0.39 16.34 -9.98
N VAL A 87 0.98 15.79 -11.03
CA VAL A 87 1.00 14.35 -11.24
C VAL A 87 2.35 13.86 -10.72
N PRO A 88 2.42 13.30 -9.50
CA PRO A 88 3.70 12.84 -8.99
C PRO A 88 4.14 11.60 -9.74
N LYS A 89 5.45 11.41 -9.80
CA LYS A 89 5.97 10.08 -10.12
C LYS A 89 5.63 9.17 -8.94
N LEU A 90 5.37 7.94 -9.24
CA LEU A 90 5.13 6.95 -8.21
C LEU A 90 6.32 6.79 -7.28
#